data_6053fc5981cb64b85ebef3fa290ad8e4
#
_entry.id   6053fc5981cb64b85ebef3fa290ad8e4
#
_cell.length_a   1.000
_cell.length_b   1.000
_cell.length_c   1.000
_cell.angle_alpha   90.00
_cell.angle_beta   90.00
_cell.angle_gamma   90.00
#
_symmetry.space_group_name_H-M   'P 1'
#
loop_
_entity.id
_entity.type
_entity.pdbx_description
1 polymer ?
#
loop_
_entity_poly.entity_id
_entity_poly.type
_entity_poly.pdbx_seq_one_letter_code
_entity_poly.pdbx_strand_id
1 'polypeptide(L)'
;MSIWGSLLGGVIGFSLGGPFGALLGSFLGGKISNVSSSNTFRSQQNSQQIFALSLIILSAKLSKADGRVSKEELIAVKEKLQIPDSEIDQVAKIFNKAKDESTGYEPYAKQISEIFKGNQNVLEEVINILFYIAEADGNVSNEEESMIANIAFIFGLSQNQYESIKESRKSSDKLNPYIVLESQPTF
;
A
#
# COMPACT_ATOMS: atom_id res chain seq x y z
N MET A 1 11.40 11.92 15.57
CA MET A 1 9.92 12.03 15.41
C MET A 1 9.46 10.87 14.54
N SER A 2 8.47 10.11 15.00
CA SER A 2 7.92 9.01 14.21
C SER A 2 7.22 9.57 12.97
N ILE A 3 7.48 8.98 11.79
CA ILE A 3 6.77 9.32 10.54
C ILE A 3 5.25 9.13 10.70
N TRP A 4 4.85 8.23 11.57
CA TRP A 4 3.47 7.88 11.86
C TRP A 4 2.71 8.98 12.60
N GLY A 5 3.31 9.62 13.60
CA GLY A 5 2.68 10.71 14.34
C GLY A 5 2.39 11.94 13.47
N SER A 6 3.25 12.24 12.50
CA SER A 6 3.04 13.34 11.57
C SER A 6 2.11 12.97 10.39
N LEU A 7 2.05 11.71 9.99
CA LEU A 7 1.09 11.21 9.00
C LEU A 7 -0.35 11.50 9.44
N LEU A 8 -0.59 11.36 10.73
CA LEU A 8 -1.93 11.42 11.34
C LEU A 8 -2.26 12.80 11.90
N GLY A 9 -1.23 13.64 12.13
CA GLY A 9 -1.37 15.01 12.65
C GLY A 9 -1.99 16.03 11.68
N GLY A 10 -2.51 15.61 10.54
CA GLY A 10 -3.39 16.44 9.71
C GLY A 10 -2.71 17.37 8.71
N VAL A 11 -1.38 17.54 8.74
CA VAL A 11 -0.71 18.51 7.86
C VAL A 11 -0.56 17.98 6.44
N ILE A 12 -0.40 16.66 6.26
CA ILE A 12 -0.14 16.04 4.95
C ILE A 12 -1.43 15.74 4.21
N GLY A 13 -2.46 15.27 4.88
CA GLY A 13 -3.72 14.93 4.24
C GLY A 13 -4.38 16.08 3.48
N PHE A 14 -4.18 17.31 3.93
CA PHE A 14 -4.75 18.49 3.30
C PHE A 14 -3.98 19.00 2.10
N SER A 15 -2.67 18.81 2.07
CA SER A 15 -1.83 19.27 0.97
C SER A 15 -1.85 18.34 -0.24
N LEU A 16 -2.26 17.06 -0.06
CA LEU A 16 -2.26 16.08 -1.12
C LEU A 16 -3.33 16.32 -2.20
N GLY A 17 -4.48 16.92 -1.84
CA GLY A 17 -5.59 17.04 -2.79
C GLY A 17 -6.02 15.67 -3.37
N GLY A 18 -6.84 15.68 -4.41
CA GLY A 18 -7.26 14.46 -5.12
C GLY A 18 -7.92 13.41 -4.23
N PRO A 19 -7.92 12.13 -4.61
CA PRO A 19 -8.56 11.05 -3.85
C PRO A 19 -7.97 10.84 -2.47
N PHE A 20 -6.66 11.01 -2.27
CA PHE A 20 -6.05 10.97 -0.93
C PHE A 20 -6.57 12.08 -0.02
N GLY A 21 -6.64 13.31 -0.53
CA GLY A 21 -7.18 14.44 0.22
C GLY A 21 -8.66 14.28 0.54
N ALA A 22 -9.45 13.76 -0.37
CA ALA A 22 -10.87 13.47 -0.15
C ALA A 22 -11.08 12.41 0.94
N LEU A 23 -10.33 11.32 0.90
CA LEU A 23 -10.41 10.25 1.91
C LEU A 23 -10.04 10.77 3.29
N LEU A 24 -8.90 11.43 3.43
CA LEU A 24 -8.43 11.95 4.72
C LEU A 24 -9.27 13.14 5.20
N GLY A 25 -9.72 14.00 4.29
CA GLY A 25 -10.60 15.12 4.61
C GLY A 25 -11.94 14.66 5.17
N SER A 26 -12.50 13.59 4.63
CA SER A 26 -13.76 12.99 5.16
C SER A 26 -13.59 12.38 6.56
N PHE A 27 -12.38 11.95 6.91
CA PHE A 27 -12.04 11.44 8.24
C PHE A 27 -12.00 12.55 9.30
N LEU A 28 -11.55 13.75 8.92
CA LEU A 28 -11.40 14.89 9.83
C LEU A 28 -12.66 15.75 9.99
N GLY A 29 -13.78 15.35 9.40
CA GLY A 29 -15.10 15.93 9.68
C GLY A 29 -15.37 17.26 8.99
N GLY A 30 -14.95 17.46 7.75
CA GLY A 30 -15.59 18.43 6.83
C GLY A 30 -15.49 19.93 7.15
N LYS A 31 -14.73 20.36 8.15
CA LYS A 31 -14.52 21.78 8.44
C LYS A 31 -13.21 22.31 7.86
N ILE A 32 -13.06 22.23 6.55
CA ILE A 32 -11.89 22.82 5.91
C ILE A 32 -12.29 23.61 4.68
N SER A 33 -12.40 24.90 4.92
CA SER A 33 -12.44 25.92 3.89
C SER A 33 -11.05 26.07 3.28
N ASN A 34 -10.97 25.94 1.94
CA ASN A 34 -9.91 26.49 1.10
C ASN A 34 -8.49 26.55 1.68
N VAL A 35 -7.78 25.45 1.73
CA VAL A 35 -6.33 25.49 1.83
C VAL A 35 -5.76 25.51 0.43
N SER A 36 -5.22 26.66 0.03
CA SER A 36 -4.45 26.84 -1.20
C SER A 36 -3.34 25.79 -1.29
N SER A 37 -3.29 25.10 -2.42
CA SER A 37 -2.24 24.17 -2.81
C SER A 37 -0.88 24.89 -2.82
N SER A 38 -0.19 24.95 -1.71
CA SER A 38 1.17 25.44 -1.65
C SER A 38 2.16 24.28 -1.82
N ASN A 39 3.15 24.49 -2.67
CA ASN A 39 4.23 23.61 -3.13
C ASN A 39 5.10 22.94 -2.02
N THR A 40 4.50 22.33 -1.01
CA THR A 40 5.21 21.77 0.14
C THR A 40 5.64 20.30 -0.04
N PHE A 41 5.50 19.76 -1.26
CA PHE A 41 5.75 18.34 -1.57
C PHE A 41 7.24 17.91 -1.66
N ARG A 42 8.18 18.80 -1.38
CA ARG A 42 9.60 18.57 -1.71
C ARG A 42 10.51 18.10 -0.58
N SER A 43 10.03 17.76 0.60
CA SER A 43 10.91 17.19 1.62
C SER A 43 10.90 15.65 1.55
N GLN A 44 12.06 15.04 1.73
CA GLN A 44 12.24 13.59 1.75
C GLN A 44 11.32 12.91 2.80
N GLN A 45 11.04 13.60 3.89
CA GLN A 45 10.15 13.15 4.95
C GLN A 45 8.69 13.05 4.47
N ASN A 46 8.23 13.99 3.63
CA ASN A 46 6.90 13.95 3.05
C ASN A 46 6.74 12.76 2.08
N SER A 47 7.79 12.44 1.32
CA SER A 47 7.76 11.30 0.39
C SER A 47 7.59 9.97 1.10
N GLN A 48 8.26 9.76 2.25
CA GLN A 48 8.11 8.55 3.05
C GLN A 48 6.70 8.41 3.63
N GLN A 49 6.12 9.51 4.08
CA GLN A 49 4.77 9.53 4.63
C GLN A 49 3.72 9.25 3.55
N ILE A 50 3.88 9.85 2.37
CA ILE A 50 3.01 9.59 1.22
C ILE A 50 3.13 8.14 0.76
N PHE A 51 4.35 7.59 0.72
CA PHE A 51 4.59 6.19 0.40
C PHE A 51 3.87 5.26 1.38
N ALA A 52 4.03 5.47 2.69
CA ALA A 52 3.36 4.67 3.71
C ALA A 52 1.83 4.77 3.60
N LEU A 53 1.29 5.98 3.42
CA LEU A 53 -0.15 6.20 3.23
C LEU A 53 -0.66 5.49 1.97
N SER A 54 0.10 5.57 0.88
CA SER A 54 -0.21 4.90 -0.38
C SER A 54 -0.37 3.40 -0.19
N LEU A 55 0.58 2.78 0.52
CA LEU A 55 0.55 1.35 0.82
C LEU A 55 -0.63 0.97 1.72
N ILE A 56 -0.94 1.75 2.76
CA ILE A 56 -2.10 1.50 3.63
C ILE A 56 -3.39 1.49 2.80
N ILE A 57 -3.58 2.49 1.94
CA ILE A 57 -4.81 2.63 1.16
C ILE A 57 -4.91 1.55 0.09
N LEU A 58 -3.83 1.29 -0.67
CA LEU A 58 -3.84 0.25 -1.70
C LEU A 58 -3.99 -1.15 -1.09
N SER A 59 -3.38 -1.42 0.06
CA SER A 59 -3.57 -2.68 0.80
C SER A 59 -5.01 -2.85 1.26
N ALA A 60 -5.66 -1.78 1.74
CA ALA A 60 -7.07 -1.83 2.12
C ALA A 60 -7.99 -2.10 0.93
N LYS A 61 -7.67 -1.56 -0.26
CA LYS A 61 -8.41 -1.85 -1.50
C LYS A 61 -8.15 -3.27 -1.98
N LEU A 62 -6.91 -3.77 -1.85
CA LEU A 62 -6.52 -5.12 -2.19
C LEU A 62 -7.29 -6.14 -1.35
N SER A 63 -7.25 -6.02 -0.03
CA SER A 63 -7.99 -6.88 0.90
C SER A 63 -9.53 -6.84 0.71
N LYS A 64 -10.04 -5.86 -0.02
CA LYS A 64 -11.46 -5.80 -0.42
C LYS A 64 -11.73 -6.53 -1.73
N ALA A 65 -10.73 -6.76 -2.56
CA ALA A 65 -10.90 -7.27 -3.92
C ALA A 65 -11.55 -8.66 -3.94
N ASP A 66 -11.15 -9.54 -3.04
CA ASP A 66 -11.75 -10.87 -2.84
C ASP A 66 -12.91 -10.90 -1.82
N GLY A 67 -13.21 -9.75 -1.19
CA GLY A 67 -14.25 -9.58 -0.17
C GLY A 67 -13.87 -10.08 1.22
N ARG A 68 -12.63 -10.49 1.44
CA ARG A 68 -12.10 -10.98 2.72
C ARG A 68 -10.88 -10.16 3.13
N VAL A 69 -10.77 -9.91 4.41
CA VAL A 69 -9.54 -9.33 5.02
C VAL A 69 -9.01 -10.37 5.97
N SER A 70 -7.91 -10.99 5.61
CA SER A 70 -7.26 -11.96 6.48
C SER A 70 -6.50 -11.26 7.61
N LYS A 71 -6.32 -11.97 8.73
CA LYS A 71 -5.49 -11.46 9.83
C LYS A 71 -4.01 -11.40 9.40
N GLU A 72 -3.63 -12.34 8.57
CA GLU A 72 -2.28 -12.51 8.02
C GLU A 72 -1.89 -11.31 7.15
N GLU A 73 -2.79 -10.84 6.28
CA GLU A 73 -2.58 -9.61 5.50
C GLU A 73 -2.41 -8.36 6.38
N LEU A 74 -3.24 -8.21 7.42
CA LEU A 74 -3.10 -7.09 8.36
C LEU A 74 -1.78 -7.13 9.12
N ILE A 75 -1.32 -8.33 9.51
CA ILE A 75 -0.01 -8.51 10.14
C ILE A 75 1.09 -8.16 9.14
N ALA A 76 0.99 -8.62 7.89
CA ALA A 76 1.95 -8.32 6.84
C ALA A 76 2.06 -6.80 6.58
N VAL A 77 0.94 -6.08 6.52
CA VAL A 77 0.93 -4.61 6.42
C VAL A 77 1.66 -3.99 7.61
N LYS A 78 1.35 -4.41 8.84
CA LYS A 78 1.98 -3.89 10.06
C LYS A 78 3.48 -4.10 10.05
N GLU A 79 3.94 -5.32 9.75
CA GLU A 79 5.35 -5.69 9.76
C GLU A 79 6.12 -4.99 8.64
N LYS A 80 5.62 -5.05 7.41
CA LYS A 80 6.29 -4.47 6.24
C LYS A 80 6.44 -2.95 6.36
N LEU A 81 5.44 -2.27 6.91
CA LEU A 81 5.47 -0.83 7.14
C LEU A 81 6.09 -0.44 8.50
N GLN A 82 6.48 -1.41 9.32
CA GLN A 82 7.03 -1.18 10.67
C GLN A 82 6.16 -0.23 11.51
N ILE A 83 4.85 -0.50 11.52
CA ILE A 83 3.88 0.33 12.25
C ILE A 83 4.06 0.11 13.76
N PRO A 84 4.40 1.15 14.54
CA PRO A 84 4.49 1.04 15.99
C PRO A 84 3.14 0.69 16.61
N ASP A 85 3.16 -0.06 17.71
CA ASP A 85 1.92 -0.43 18.43
C ASP A 85 1.10 0.78 18.86
N SER A 86 1.78 1.88 19.21
CA SER A 86 1.14 3.17 19.58
C SER A 86 0.33 3.81 18.45
N GLU A 87 0.60 3.48 17.18
CA GLU A 87 0.00 4.11 16.01
C GLU A 87 -1.00 3.17 15.28
N ILE A 88 -1.09 1.93 15.75
CA ILE A 88 -1.84 0.87 15.06
C ILE A 88 -3.33 1.20 14.94
N ASP A 89 -3.92 1.77 15.99
CA ASP A 89 -5.35 2.14 16.02
C ASP A 89 -5.68 3.23 14.99
N GLN A 90 -4.76 4.15 14.77
CA GLN A 90 -4.93 5.23 13.81
C GLN A 90 -4.76 4.73 12.38
N VAL A 91 -3.75 3.91 12.14
CA VAL A 91 -3.56 3.24 10.83
C VAL A 91 -4.76 2.36 10.50
N ALA A 92 -5.29 1.60 11.46
CA ALA A 92 -6.49 0.79 11.29
C ALA A 92 -7.71 1.62 10.89
N LYS A 93 -7.87 2.82 11.43
CA LYS A 93 -8.96 3.73 11.04
C LYS A 93 -8.81 4.17 9.57
N ILE A 94 -7.61 4.52 9.11
CA ILE A 94 -7.36 4.88 7.70
C ILE A 94 -7.63 3.67 6.81
N PHE A 95 -7.11 2.52 7.17
CA PHE A 95 -7.30 1.26 6.45
C PHE A 95 -8.79 0.92 6.29
N ASN A 96 -9.54 0.90 7.39
CA ASN A 96 -10.97 0.62 7.36
C ASN A 96 -11.74 1.65 6.53
N LYS A 97 -11.41 2.94 6.66
CA LYS A 97 -12.03 3.99 5.86
C LYS A 97 -11.78 3.78 4.36
N ALA A 98 -10.55 3.48 3.98
CA ALA A 98 -10.19 3.21 2.58
C ALA A 98 -10.90 1.94 2.06
N LYS A 99 -11.00 0.90 2.89
CA LYS A 99 -11.72 -0.34 2.56
C LYS A 99 -13.20 -0.09 2.34
N ASP A 100 -13.86 0.67 3.22
CA ASP A 100 -15.30 0.89 3.20
C ASP A 100 -15.75 1.90 2.13
N GLU A 101 -14.84 2.77 1.70
CA GLU A 101 -15.12 3.76 0.67
C GLU A 101 -15.43 3.11 -0.69
N SER A 102 -16.44 3.66 -1.41
CA SER A 102 -16.89 3.13 -2.70
C SER A 102 -15.94 3.41 -3.86
N THR A 103 -15.05 4.42 -3.72
CA THR A 103 -14.04 4.74 -4.75
C THR A 103 -13.11 3.55 -4.95
N GLY A 104 -12.89 3.14 -6.20
CA GLY A 104 -11.94 2.08 -6.55
C GLY A 104 -10.49 2.45 -6.23
N TYR A 105 -9.57 1.57 -6.57
CA TYR A 105 -8.12 1.79 -6.35
C TYR A 105 -7.49 2.68 -7.43
N GLU A 106 -8.09 2.75 -8.61
CA GLU A 106 -7.49 3.38 -9.80
C GLU A 106 -7.20 4.88 -9.60
N PRO A 107 -8.08 5.69 -8.98
CA PRO A 107 -7.78 7.10 -8.72
C PRO A 107 -6.59 7.27 -7.77
N TYR A 108 -6.45 6.38 -6.78
CA TYR A 108 -5.32 6.38 -5.86
C TYR A 108 -4.03 5.97 -6.56
N ALA A 109 -4.06 4.90 -7.35
CA ALA A 109 -2.91 4.46 -8.14
C ALA A 109 -2.43 5.55 -9.11
N LYS A 110 -3.34 6.25 -9.79
CA LYS A 110 -3.00 7.39 -10.66
C LYS A 110 -2.32 8.52 -9.89
N GLN A 111 -2.86 8.89 -8.73
CA GLN A 111 -2.25 9.93 -7.90
C GLN A 111 -0.86 9.53 -7.40
N ILE A 112 -0.66 8.28 -7.01
CA ILE A 112 0.66 7.73 -6.62
C ILE A 112 1.64 7.83 -7.79
N SER A 113 1.22 7.39 -8.98
CA SER A 113 2.03 7.46 -10.21
C SER A 113 2.49 8.90 -10.50
N GLU A 114 1.62 9.89 -10.33
CA GLU A 114 1.96 11.30 -10.52
C GLU A 114 2.92 11.83 -9.44
N ILE A 115 2.69 11.47 -8.17
CA ILE A 115 3.53 11.91 -7.05
C ILE A 115 4.96 11.36 -7.17
N PHE A 116 5.10 10.09 -7.54
CA PHE A 116 6.38 9.41 -7.69
C PHE A 116 6.89 9.38 -9.14
N LYS A 117 6.36 10.23 -10.01
CA LYS A 117 6.77 10.34 -11.40
C LYS A 117 8.29 10.52 -11.53
N GLY A 118 8.92 9.66 -12.33
CA GLY A 118 10.37 9.64 -12.50
C GLY A 118 11.13 8.86 -11.42
N ASN A 119 10.44 8.25 -10.45
CA ASN A 119 11.05 7.38 -9.46
C ASN A 119 10.50 5.95 -9.59
N GLN A 120 10.90 5.28 -10.68
CA GLN A 120 10.42 3.95 -11.05
C GLN A 120 10.63 2.93 -9.93
N ASN A 121 11.77 2.98 -9.24
CA ASN A 121 12.09 2.04 -8.16
C ASN A 121 11.07 2.10 -7.01
N VAL A 122 10.55 3.29 -6.69
CA VAL A 122 9.50 3.44 -5.66
C VAL A 122 8.20 2.80 -6.12
N LEU A 123 7.82 2.97 -7.38
CA LEU A 123 6.61 2.38 -7.94
C LEU A 123 6.70 0.85 -8.01
N GLU A 124 7.86 0.31 -8.40
CA GLU A 124 8.14 -1.12 -8.39
C GLU A 124 8.09 -1.69 -6.95
N GLU A 125 8.62 -0.96 -5.96
CA GLU A 125 8.57 -1.40 -4.56
C GLU A 125 7.13 -1.42 -4.03
N VAL A 126 6.25 -0.49 -4.44
CA VAL A 126 4.81 -0.58 -4.12
C VAL A 126 4.22 -1.90 -4.63
N ILE A 127 4.50 -2.29 -5.87
CA ILE A 127 4.02 -3.56 -6.44
C ILE A 127 4.57 -4.76 -5.66
N ASN A 128 5.86 -4.75 -5.32
CA ASN A 128 6.49 -5.79 -4.50
C ASN A 128 5.78 -5.95 -3.15
N ILE A 129 5.46 -4.85 -2.48
CA ILE A 129 4.82 -4.87 -1.17
C ILE A 129 3.36 -5.34 -1.28
N LEU A 130 2.63 -4.94 -2.33
CA LEU A 130 1.26 -5.43 -2.55
C LEU A 130 1.22 -6.95 -2.75
N PHE A 131 2.15 -7.51 -3.52
CA PHE A 131 2.30 -8.96 -3.62
C PHE A 131 2.64 -9.61 -2.27
N TYR A 132 3.58 -9.03 -1.51
CA TYR A 132 3.95 -9.55 -0.19
C TYR A 132 2.72 -9.64 0.74
N ILE A 133 1.84 -8.65 0.70
CA ILE A 133 0.63 -8.62 1.51
C ILE A 133 -0.38 -9.67 1.00
N ALA A 134 -0.60 -9.75 -0.31
CA ALA A 134 -1.51 -10.72 -0.91
C ALA A 134 -1.07 -12.19 -0.67
N GLU A 135 0.23 -12.44 -0.58
CA GLU A 135 0.80 -13.77 -0.31
C GLU A 135 0.77 -14.18 1.18
N ALA A 136 0.40 -13.26 2.08
CA ALA A 136 0.55 -13.47 3.53
C ALA A 136 -0.31 -14.62 4.08
N ASP A 137 -1.45 -14.91 3.46
CA ASP A 137 -2.30 -16.06 3.82
C ASP A 137 -1.98 -17.33 3.02
N GLY A 138 -0.94 -17.27 2.16
CA GLY A 138 -0.45 -18.38 1.35
C GLY A 138 -1.14 -18.54 -0.02
N ASN A 139 -2.07 -17.65 -0.38
CA ASN A 139 -2.78 -17.76 -1.66
C ASN A 139 -3.18 -16.39 -2.21
N VAL A 140 -2.65 -16.02 -3.37
CA VAL A 140 -3.06 -14.81 -4.08
C VAL A 140 -4.28 -15.13 -4.95
N SER A 141 -5.40 -14.48 -4.69
CA SER A 141 -6.62 -14.63 -5.50
C SER A 141 -6.44 -14.04 -6.90
N ASN A 142 -7.27 -14.48 -7.85
CA ASN A 142 -7.26 -13.91 -9.20
C ASN A 142 -7.64 -12.42 -9.21
N GLU A 143 -8.49 -12.01 -8.30
CA GLU A 143 -8.95 -10.65 -8.12
C GLU A 143 -7.80 -9.74 -7.63
N GLU A 144 -7.04 -10.21 -6.65
CA GLU A 144 -5.86 -9.50 -6.15
C GLU A 144 -4.75 -9.41 -7.20
N GLU A 145 -4.44 -10.52 -7.87
CA GLU A 145 -3.44 -10.52 -8.94
C GLU A 145 -3.84 -9.56 -10.06
N SER A 146 -5.10 -9.57 -10.47
CA SER A 146 -5.62 -8.66 -11.49
C SER A 146 -5.52 -7.19 -11.05
N MET A 147 -5.83 -6.91 -9.80
CA MET A 147 -5.70 -5.56 -9.24
C MET A 147 -4.24 -5.10 -9.22
N ILE A 148 -3.31 -5.94 -8.76
CA ILE A 148 -1.87 -5.60 -8.71
C ILE A 148 -1.34 -5.37 -10.12
N ALA A 149 -1.72 -6.19 -11.10
CA ALA A 149 -1.34 -6.01 -12.51
C ALA A 149 -1.84 -4.67 -13.05
N ASN A 150 -3.09 -4.32 -12.81
CA ASN A 150 -3.65 -3.04 -13.24
C ASN A 150 -2.94 -1.84 -12.58
N ILE A 151 -2.60 -1.93 -11.30
CA ILE A 151 -1.81 -0.89 -10.61
C ILE A 151 -0.43 -0.74 -11.26
N ALA A 152 0.25 -1.86 -11.57
CA ALA A 152 1.53 -1.84 -12.26
C ALA A 152 1.44 -1.13 -13.62
N PHE A 153 0.40 -1.39 -14.42
CA PHE A 153 0.16 -0.68 -15.68
C PHE A 153 -0.11 0.81 -15.48
N ILE A 154 -0.88 1.20 -14.46
CA ILE A 154 -1.12 2.61 -14.11
C ILE A 154 0.20 3.30 -13.74
N PHE A 155 1.12 2.60 -13.09
CA PHE A 155 2.46 3.08 -12.75
C PHE A 155 3.40 3.17 -13.97
N GLY A 156 2.98 2.66 -15.12
CA GLY A 156 3.77 2.65 -16.35
C GLY A 156 4.81 1.53 -16.42
N LEU A 157 4.67 0.48 -15.59
CA LEU A 157 5.51 -0.71 -15.72
C LEU A 157 5.14 -1.47 -16.99
N SER A 158 6.16 -1.94 -17.71
CA SER A 158 5.96 -2.86 -18.83
C SER A 158 5.56 -4.26 -18.33
N GLN A 159 4.97 -5.06 -19.21
CA GLN A 159 4.64 -6.45 -18.90
C GLN A 159 5.87 -7.23 -18.39
N ASN A 160 7.04 -7.03 -19.02
CA ASN A 160 8.26 -7.72 -18.59
C ASN A 160 8.70 -7.33 -17.18
N GLN A 161 8.58 -6.06 -16.80
CA GLN A 161 8.89 -5.61 -15.43
C GLN A 161 7.93 -6.22 -14.43
N TYR A 162 6.64 -6.21 -14.71
CA TYR A 162 5.63 -6.82 -13.85
C TYR A 162 5.89 -8.33 -13.67
N GLU A 163 6.11 -9.08 -14.75
CA GLU A 163 6.40 -10.52 -14.68
C GLU A 163 7.71 -10.79 -13.93
N SER A 164 8.75 -9.97 -14.13
CA SER A 164 10.01 -10.09 -13.39
C SER A 164 9.80 -9.93 -11.88
N ILE A 165 8.99 -8.97 -11.45
CA ILE A 165 8.63 -8.79 -10.04
C ILE A 165 7.91 -10.04 -9.53
N LYS A 166 6.90 -10.52 -10.25
CA LYS A 166 6.10 -11.69 -9.89
C LYS A 166 6.95 -12.97 -9.78
N GLU A 167 7.88 -13.19 -10.73
CA GLU A 167 8.76 -14.36 -10.74
C GLU A 167 9.81 -14.33 -9.62
N SER A 168 10.37 -13.15 -9.32
CA SER A 168 11.36 -13.01 -8.25
C SER A 168 10.79 -13.44 -6.90
N ARG A 169 9.51 -13.22 -6.67
CA ARG A 169 8.82 -13.62 -5.45
C ARG A 169 8.64 -15.13 -5.35
N LYS A 170 8.20 -15.78 -6.44
CA LYS A 170 8.07 -17.24 -6.51
C LYS A 170 9.40 -17.97 -6.25
N SER A 171 10.52 -17.34 -6.61
CA SER A 171 11.85 -17.89 -6.38
C SER A 171 12.28 -17.73 -4.92
N SER A 172 11.88 -16.66 -4.24
CA SER A 172 12.17 -16.43 -2.81
C SER A 172 11.47 -17.45 -1.91
N ASP A 173 10.25 -17.87 -2.25
CA ASP A 173 9.52 -18.92 -1.52
C ASP A 173 10.19 -20.29 -1.62
N LYS A 174 10.78 -20.60 -2.77
CA LYS A 174 11.51 -21.87 -2.98
C LYS A 174 12.85 -21.94 -2.22
N LEU A 175 13.39 -20.82 -1.81
CA LEU A 175 14.66 -20.70 -1.07
C LEU A 175 14.46 -20.53 0.44
N ASN A 176 13.23 -20.66 0.96
CA ASN A 176 12.99 -20.64 2.40
C ASN A 176 13.54 -21.92 3.02
N PRO A 177 14.65 -21.87 3.82
CA PRO A 177 15.30 -23.06 4.35
C PRO A 177 14.42 -23.86 5.32
N TYR A 178 13.31 -23.28 5.81
CA TYR A 178 12.37 -23.97 6.68
C TYR A 178 11.44 -24.93 5.93
N ILE A 179 11.17 -24.71 4.64
CA ILE A 179 10.35 -25.63 3.83
C ILE A 179 11.15 -26.86 3.40
N VAL A 180 12.48 -26.74 3.25
CA VAL A 180 13.35 -27.84 2.85
C VAL A 180 13.49 -28.92 3.95
N LEU A 181 13.25 -28.56 5.21
CA LEU A 181 13.37 -29.49 6.36
C LEU A 181 12.12 -30.36 6.57
N GLU A 182 10.94 -29.96 6.07
CA GLU A 182 9.72 -30.78 6.19
C GLU A 182 9.59 -31.85 5.09
N SER A 183 10.40 -31.81 4.05
CA SER A 183 10.33 -32.74 2.92
C SER A 183 11.35 -33.89 2.95
N GLN A 184 12.05 -34.10 4.06
CA GLN A 184 12.91 -35.30 4.20
C GLN A 184 12.09 -36.48 4.72
N PRO A 185 12.00 -37.58 3.96
CA PRO A 185 11.37 -38.78 4.45
C PRO A 185 12.24 -39.36 5.62
N THR A 186 11.62 -39.53 6.77
CA THR A 186 12.20 -40.31 7.85
C THR A 186 12.38 -41.74 7.38
N PHE A 187 13.63 -42.16 7.29
CA PHE A 187 13.97 -43.58 7.21
C PHE A 187 13.82 -44.23 8.58
#